data_e86b2029de0af534dcb5f395553dbe5b
#
_entry.id   e86b2029de0af534dcb5f395553dbe5b
#
_cell.length_a   1.000
_cell.length_b   1.000
_cell.length_c   1.000
_cell.angle_alpha   90.00
_cell.angle_beta   90.00
_cell.angle_gamma   90.00
#
_symmetry.space_group_name_H-M   'P 1'
#
loop_
_entity.id
_entity.type
_entity.pdbx_description
1 polymer ?
#
loop_
_entity_poly.entity_id
_entity_poly.type
_entity_poly.pdbx_seq_one_letter_code
_entity_poly.pdbx_strand_id
1 'polypeptide(L)'
;SYCFDLMGRIGNLEAVRDVVAEAAGMINQGEVEPNKIGKTVLVIDEAQDMGVAEYTLVKALMASNEEMRVIAVGDDDQNIYEFRGSDSGYMYRLVQEPGSKFIEMTENYRSARHPVDFANKFVKVLGKRMKSTPIISMRKENGWVRVTRHESKYMYQPLVKELVRYRGNGTMCVLTQTNEEAVILMALLRKWGIDSKLIQSMDGFLFWNMVEMRYFLRYIDKRVKTPLIPEELWENAKYATFSAYDRSQSLAYVKRCVELFEQTNKTKYVSDFKEFVFESSVEDFCDTSGADVVVSTIHKAKGREFDDVYMLIADHYVKDDQLMRRYYVGMTRAKNRLFVHTNGDSFNQVSADAVSY
;
A
#
# COMPACT_ATOMS: atom_id res chain seq x y z
N SER A 1 6.16 -5.23 -25.17
CA SER A 1 4.91 -5.48 -25.95
C SER A 1 4.35 -6.89 -25.74
N TYR A 2 5.19 -7.91 -25.55
CA TYR A 2 4.72 -9.29 -25.33
C TYR A 2 4.06 -9.50 -23.94
N CYS A 3 4.61 -8.90 -22.89
CA CYS A 3 3.98 -8.91 -21.56
C CYS A 3 2.59 -8.26 -21.57
N PHE A 4 2.39 -7.20 -22.34
CA PHE A 4 1.09 -6.52 -22.45
C PHE A 4 0.03 -7.34 -23.19
N ASP A 5 0.43 -8.14 -24.18
CA ASP A 5 -0.49 -9.05 -24.90
C ASP A 5 -0.92 -10.23 -24.01
N LEU A 6 0.00 -10.73 -23.18
CA LEU A 6 -0.30 -11.79 -22.21
C LEU A 6 -1.22 -11.26 -21.09
N MET A 7 -0.92 -10.10 -20.50
CA MET A 7 -1.77 -9.48 -19.47
C MET A 7 -3.20 -9.20 -19.95
N GLY A 8 -3.41 -8.92 -21.23
CA GLY A 8 -4.74 -8.75 -21.82
C GLY A 8 -5.58 -10.03 -21.87
N ARG A 9 -4.97 -11.21 -21.68
CA ARG A 9 -5.64 -12.51 -21.71
C ARG A 9 -6.00 -13.06 -20.32
N ILE A 10 -5.50 -12.43 -19.25
CA ILE A 10 -5.49 -13.02 -17.92
C ILE A 10 -6.26 -12.15 -16.93
N GLY A 11 -7.39 -12.63 -16.46
CA GLY A 11 -8.31 -11.95 -15.55
C GLY A 11 -8.19 -12.36 -14.08
N ASN A 12 -7.01 -12.85 -13.61
CA ASN A 12 -6.90 -13.37 -12.25
C ASN A 12 -5.49 -13.13 -11.65
N LEU A 13 -5.40 -12.89 -10.33
CA LEU A 13 -4.13 -12.70 -9.60
C LEU A 13 -3.18 -13.92 -9.70
N GLU A 14 -3.70 -15.14 -9.76
CA GLU A 14 -2.91 -16.34 -10.05
C GLU A 14 -2.17 -16.21 -11.38
N ALA A 15 -2.82 -15.65 -12.34
CA ALA A 15 -2.33 -15.47 -13.68
C ALA A 15 -1.23 -14.39 -13.80
N VAL A 16 -1.18 -13.39 -12.93
CA VAL A 16 -0.05 -12.43 -12.89
C VAL A 16 1.21 -13.13 -12.35
N ARG A 17 1.07 -14.00 -11.36
CA ARG A 17 2.18 -14.84 -10.87
C ARG A 17 2.68 -15.79 -11.94
N ASP A 18 1.78 -16.37 -12.74
CA ASP A 18 2.14 -17.24 -13.85
C ASP A 18 2.93 -16.48 -14.89
N VAL A 19 2.56 -15.22 -15.21
CA VAL A 19 3.32 -14.37 -16.15
C VAL A 19 4.72 -14.04 -15.64
N VAL A 20 4.87 -13.72 -14.36
CA VAL A 20 6.18 -13.42 -13.77
C VAL A 20 7.07 -14.67 -13.77
N ALA A 21 6.50 -15.83 -13.42
CA ALA A 21 7.22 -17.11 -13.44
C ALA A 21 7.58 -17.53 -14.87
N GLU A 22 6.67 -17.34 -15.83
CA GLU A 22 6.91 -17.60 -17.26
C GLU A 22 8.02 -16.70 -17.81
N ALA A 23 7.99 -15.40 -17.50
CA ALA A 23 9.04 -14.47 -17.90
C ALA A 23 10.42 -14.88 -17.36
N ALA A 24 10.48 -15.29 -16.10
CA ALA A 24 11.71 -15.82 -15.50
C ALA A 24 12.18 -17.10 -16.22
N GLY A 25 11.25 -18.00 -16.58
CA GLY A 25 11.51 -19.21 -17.36
C GLY A 25 12.11 -18.90 -18.73
N MET A 26 11.50 -17.99 -19.48
CA MET A 26 11.97 -17.57 -20.82
C MET A 26 13.38 -16.99 -20.77
N ILE A 27 13.68 -16.15 -19.76
CA ILE A 27 15.02 -15.58 -19.58
C ILE A 27 16.03 -16.70 -19.30
N ASN A 28 15.72 -17.61 -18.37
CA ASN A 28 16.60 -18.71 -17.98
C ASN A 28 16.85 -19.72 -19.13
N GLN A 29 15.89 -19.87 -20.04
CA GLN A 29 16.00 -20.73 -21.22
C GLN A 29 16.70 -20.06 -22.41
N GLY A 30 17.04 -18.75 -22.25
CA GLY A 30 17.69 -17.98 -23.32
C GLY A 30 16.75 -17.62 -24.48
N GLU A 31 15.45 -17.69 -24.28
CA GLU A 31 14.43 -17.30 -25.27
C GLU A 31 14.29 -15.77 -25.42
N VAL A 32 14.82 -15.02 -24.48
CA VAL A 32 14.84 -13.55 -24.50
C VAL A 32 16.22 -13.10 -24.97
N GLU A 33 16.27 -12.38 -26.08
CA GLU A 33 17.54 -11.81 -26.58
C GLU A 33 18.15 -10.84 -25.54
N PRO A 34 19.45 -10.94 -25.22
CA PRO A 34 20.10 -10.09 -24.20
C PRO A 34 19.95 -8.58 -24.43
N ASN A 35 19.87 -8.14 -25.72
CA ASN A 35 19.66 -6.74 -26.09
C ASN A 35 18.28 -6.19 -25.67
N LYS A 36 17.30 -7.05 -25.38
CA LYS A 36 15.99 -6.67 -24.85
C LYS A 36 16.03 -6.41 -23.35
N ILE A 37 17.06 -6.90 -22.65
CA ILE A 37 17.33 -6.66 -21.23
C ILE A 37 18.48 -5.66 -21.11
N GLY A 38 18.37 -4.54 -21.81
CA GLY A 38 19.43 -3.52 -21.88
C GLY A 38 19.50 -2.58 -20.67
N LYS A 39 18.69 -2.78 -19.64
CA LYS A 39 18.73 -1.97 -18.42
C LYS A 39 19.83 -2.48 -17.49
N THR A 40 20.62 -1.55 -16.95
CA THR A 40 21.72 -1.85 -16.03
C THR A 40 21.37 -1.59 -14.56
N VAL A 41 20.20 -1.04 -14.28
CA VAL A 41 19.73 -0.79 -12.93
C VAL A 41 18.29 -1.32 -12.80
N LEU A 42 18.09 -2.19 -11.80
CA LEU A 42 16.79 -2.69 -11.36
C LEU A 42 16.51 -2.14 -9.96
N VAL A 43 15.45 -1.37 -9.83
CA VAL A 43 14.96 -0.89 -8.52
C VAL A 43 13.75 -1.71 -8.13
N ILE A 44 13.77 -2.25 -6.91
CA ILE A 44 12.68 -3.03 -6.33
C ILE A 44 12.20 -2.26 -5.11
N ASP A 45 10.98 -1.73 -5.19
CA ASP A 45 10.31 -1.12 -4.05
C ASP A 45 9.45 -2.16 -3.31
N GLU A 46 9.18 -1.92 -2.03
CA GLU A 46 8.44 -2.85 -1.16
C GLU A 46 9.00 -4.30 -1.22
N ALA A 47 10.33 -4.44 -1.26
CA ALA A 47 11.01 -5.71 -1.50
C ALA A 47 10.66 -6.81 -0.48
N GLN A 48 10.15 -6.46 0.71
CA GLN A 48 9.66 -7.42 1.70
C GLN A 48 8.41 -8.18 1.22
N ASP A 49 7.69 -7.66 0.23
CA ASP A 49 6.45 -8.27 -0.29
C ASP A 49 6.71 -9.23 -1.47
N MET A 50 7.98 -9.41 -1.88
CA MET A 50 8.34 -10.38 -2.91
C MET A 50 7.94 -11.80 -2.54
N GLY A 51 7.42 -12.53 -3.51
CA GLY A 51 7.23 -13.97 -3.48
C GLY A 51 8.31 -14.71 -4.29
N VAL A 52 8.13 -16.02 -4.44
CA VAL A 52 9.07 -16.87 -5.17
C VAL A 52 9.19 -16.48 -6.64
N ALA A 53 8.08 -16.10 -7.29
CA ALA A 53 8.06 -15.77 -8.72
C ALA A 53 8.88 -14.50 -9.00
N GLU A 54 8.63 -13.44 -8.22
CA GLU A 54 9.34 -12.16 -8.33
C GLU A 54 10.83 -12.33 -8.04
N TYR A 55 11.17 -13.05 -6.96
CA TYR A 55 12.57 -13.33 -6.65
C TYR A 55 13.28 -14.12 -7.76
N THR A 56 12.60 -15.12 -8.33
CA THR A 56 13.15 -15.92 -9.46
C THR A 56 13.39 -15.04 -10.68
N LEU A 57 12.47 -14.12 -10.98
CA LEU A 57 12.64 -13.17 -12.08
C LEU A 57 13.84 -12.24 -11.83
N VAL A 58 13.98 -11.70 -10.64
CA VAL A 58 15.13 -10.86 -10.25
C VAL A 58 16.45 -11.62 -10.46
N LYS A 59 16.52 -12.88 -10.03
CA LYS A 59 17.71 -13.73 -10.21
C LYS A 59 18.00 -14.03 -11.69
N ALA A 60 16.96 -14.28 -12.49
CA ALA A 60 17.10 -14.50 -13.93
C ALA A 60 17.65 -13.24 -14.65
N LEU A 61 17.14 -12.05 -14.28
CA LEU A 61 17.61 -10.77 -14.81
C LEU A 61 19.07 -10.50 -14.42
N MET A 62 19.45 -10.74 -13.17
CA MET A 62 20.83 -10.60 -12.71
C MET A 62 21.79 -11.56 -13.45
N ALA A 63 21.35 -12.78 -13.71
CA ALA A 63 22.16 -13.77 -14.42
C ALA A 63 22.31 -13.46 -15.91
N SER A 64 21.31 -12.83 -16.53
CA SER A 64 21.33 -12.48 -17.95
C SER A 64 22.10 -11.19 -18.26
N ASN A 65 22.39 -10.37 -17.26
CA ASN A 65 23.12 -9.12 -17.42
C ASN A 65 24.06 -8.89 -16.23
N GLU A 66 25.34 -9.21 -16.43
CA GLU A 66 26.39 -9.08 -15.39
C GLU A 66 26.62 -7.63 -14.93
N GLU A 67 26.25 -6.63 -15.73
CA GLU A 67 26.33 -5.22 -15.37
C GLU A 67 25.15 -4.74 -14.55
N MET A 68 24.13 -5.57 -14.36
CA MET A 68 22.91 -5.17 -13.67
C MET A 68 23.18 -4.93 -12.18
N ARG A 69 22.83 -3.74 -11.73
CA ARG A 69 22.82 -3.35 -10.32
C ARG A 69 21.40 -3.40 -9.78
N VAL A 70 21.22 -4.12 -8.69
CA VAL A 70 19.91 -4.21 -8.03
C VAL A 70 19.89 -3.32 -6.79
N ILE A 71 18.88 -2.49 -6.68
CA ILE A 71 18.58 -1.66 -5.51
C ILE A 71 17.24 -2.13 -4.97
N ALA A 72 17.26 -2.87 -3.86
CA ALA A 72 16.05 -3.34 -3.20
C ALA A 72 15.77 -2.47 -1.96
N VAL A 73 14.60 -1.85 -1.93
CA VAL A 73 14.13 -1.02 -0.82
C VAL A 73 12.93 -1.70 -0.18
N GLY A 74 12.89 -1.75 1.14
CA GLY A 74 11.79 -2.39 1.84
C GLY A 74 11.93 -2.33 3.35
N ASP A 75 10.87 -2.76 4.04
CA ASP A 75 10.80 -2.85 5.49
C ASP A 75 10.26 -4.22 5.89
N ASP A 76 11.14 -5.13 6.32
CA ASP A 76 10.76 -6.49 6.71
C ASP A 76 9.76 -6.52 7.88
N ASP A 77 9.74 -5.50 8.73
CA ASP A 77 8.75 -5.35 9.78
C ASP A 77 7.34 -5.04 9.24
N GLN A 78 7.22 -4.63 7.96
CA GLN A 78 5.96 -4.33 7.28
C GLN A 78 5.49 -5.42 6.30
N ASN A 79 6.11 -6.60 6.29
CA ASN A 79 5.57 -7.73 5.55
C ASN A 79 4.31 -8.27 6.26
N ILE A 80 3.15 -8.01 5.65
CA ILE A 80 1.84 -8.47 6.14
C ILE A 80 1.08 -9.29 5.09
N TYR A 81 1.76 -9.73 4.02
CA TYR A 81 1.17 -10.47 2.89
C TYR A 81 1.69 -11.90 2.75
N GLU A 82 2.24 -12.50 3.83
CA GLU A 82 2.69 -13.92 3.79
C GLU A 82 1.58 -14.87 3.33
N PHE A 83 0.32 -14.59 3.67
CA PHE A 83 -0.82 -15.36 3.21
C PHE A 83 -1.03 -15.33 1.68
N ARG A 84 -0.38 -14.38 0.98
CA ARG A 84 -0.31 -14.30 -0.48
C ARG A 84 0.99 -14.89 -1.04
N GLY A 85 1.85 -15.48 -0.19
CA GLY A 85 3.13 -16.09 -0.56
C GLY A 85 4.29 -15.12 -0.63
N SER A 86 4.16 -13.91 -0.10
CA SER A 86 5.33 -13.05 0.13
C SER A 86 6.18 -13.61 1.28
N ASP A 87 7.48 -13.40 1.17
CA ASP A 87 8.44 -13.79 2.20
C ASP A 87 9.60 -12.80 2.24
N SER A 88 9.73 -12.07 3.33
CA SER A 88 10.84 -11.13 3.55
C SER A 88 12.22 -11.82 3.52
N GLY A 89 12.25 -13.16 3.62
CA GLY A 89 13.44 -13.95 3.41
C GLY A 89 14.07 -13.78 2.03
N TYR A 90 13.31 -13.43 1.00
CA TYR A 90 13.86 -13.12 -0.32
C TYR A 90 14.66 -11.82 -0.33
N MET A 91 14.19 -10.79 0.38
CA MET A 91 14.96 -9.56 0.58
C MET A 91 16.26 -9.85 1.33
N TYR A 92 16.21 -10.70 2.38
CA TYR A 92 17.41 -11.15 3.10
C TYR A 92 18.39 -11.88 2.19
N ARG A 93 17.93 -12.74 1.27
CA ARG A 93 18.79 -13.45 0.30
C ARG A 93 19.52 -12.48 -0.63
N LEU A 94 18.88 -11.38 -1.05
CA LEU A 94 19.54 -10.36 -1.86
C LEU A 94 20.70 -9.69 -1.11
N VAL A 95 20.59 -9.52 0.20
CA VAL A 95 21.68 -8.99 1.04
C VAL A 95 22.86 -9.96 1.09
N GLN A 96 22.64 -11.27 0.93
CA GLN A 96 23.69 -12.29 0.94
C GLN A 96 24.40 -12.42 -0.42
N GLU A 97 23.95 -11.75 -1.48
CA GLU A 97 24.63 -11.81 -2.78
C GLU A 97 26.03 -11.19 -2.68
N PRO A 98 27.03 -11.75 -3.39
CA PRO A 98 28.38 -11.23 -3.38
C PRO A 98 28.44 -9.73 -3.80
N GLY A 99 29.10 -8.92 -2.99
CA GLY A 99 29.22 -7.48 -3.24
C GLY A 99 28.03 -6.65 -2.80
N SER A 100 26.99 -7.24 -2.24
CA SER A 100 25.84 -6.52 -1.70
C SER A 100 26.23 -5.65 -0.52
N LYS A 101 25.52 -4.52 -0.39
CA LYS A 101 25.61 -3.63 0.77
C LYS A 101 24.24 -3.49 1.41
N PHE A 102 24.18 -3.75 2.70
CA PHE A 102 22.98 -3.48 3.50
C PHE A 102 23.09 -2.10 4.14
N ILE A 103 22.07 -1.27 3.96
CA ILE A 103 22.01 0.09 4.51
C ILE A 103 20.71 0.21 5.29
N GLU A 104 20.77 0.46 6.58
CA GLU A 104 19.61 0.76 7.41
C GLU A 104 19.24 2.25 7.27
N MET A 105 18.01 2.52 6.82
CA MET A 105 17.44 3.86 6.82
C MET A 105 16.84 4.14 8.20
N THR A 106 17.49 5.01 8.95
CA THR A 106 17.13 5.27 10.35
C THR A 106 16.36 6.57 10.56
N GLU A 107 16.34 7.45 9.56
CA GLU A 107 15.68 8.75 9.64
C GLU A 107 14.21 8.66 9.19
N ASN A 108 13.29 9.13 10.04
CA ASN A 108 11.86 9.20 9.75
C ASN A 108 11.41 10.64 9.65
N TYR A 109 10.99 11.05 8.46
CA TYR A 109 10.50 12.39 8.15
C TYR A 109 8.97 12.48 8.20
N ARG A 110 8.26 11.34 8.30
CA ARG A 110 6.79 11.24 8.30
C ARG A 110 6.20 11.57 9.66
N SER A 111 6.64 10.85 10.67
CA SER A 111 5.97 10.79 11.95
C SER A 111 6.65 11.61 13.03
N ALA A 112 5.87 12.19 13.90
CA ALA A 112 6.34 12.87 15.10
C ALA A 112 7.05 11.88 16.05
N ARG A 113 7.79 12.42 17.02
CA ARG A 113 8.71 11.67 17.88
C ARG A 113 8.03 10.54 18.66
N HIS A 114 6.93 10.83 19.40
CA HIS A 114 6.31 9.82 20.24
C HIS A 114 5.72 8.63 19.49
N PRO A 115 5.03 8.79 18.34
CA PRO A 115 4.66 7.65 17.49
C PRO A 115 5.85 6.81 17.05
N VAL A 116 6.98 7.42 16.68
CA VAL A 116 8.20 6.69 16.28
C VAL A 116 8.79 5.93 17.48
N ASP A 117 8.93 6.59 18.63
CA ASP A 117 9.47 5.97 19.84
C ASP A 117 8.60 4.80 20.31
N PHE A 118 7.27 4.94 20.19
CA PHE A 118 6.33 3.87 20.51
C PHE A 118 6.48 2.69 19.57
N ALA A 119 6.56 2.93 18.26
CA ALA A 119 6.80 1.90 17.26
C ALA A 119 8.14 1.18 17.48
N ASN A 120 9.23 1.91 17.79
CA ASN A 120 10.53 1.33 18.12
C ASN A 120 10.49 0.42 19.36
N LYS A 121 9.66 0.74 20.36
CA LYS A 121 9.47 -0.15 21.50
C LYS A 121 8.68 -1.39 21.10
N PHE A 122 7.63 -1.21 20.29
CA PHE A 122 6.76 -2.29 19.88
C PHE A 122 7.47 -3.33 19.00
N VAL A 123 8.31 -2.92 18.04
CA VAL A 123 8.99 -3.87 17.14
C VAL A 123 9.91 -4.85 17.86
N LYS A 124 10.28 -4.57 19.13
CA LYS A 124 11.09 -5.49 19.92
C LYS A 124 10.38 -6.82 20.24
N VAL A 125 9.06 -6.88 20.08
CA VAL A 125 8.29 -8.12 20.26
C VAL A 125 8.32 -9.01 19.01
N LEU A 126 8.76 -8.48 17.85
CA LEU A 126 8.91 -9.22 16.62
C LEU A 126 10.13 -10.16 16.72
N GLY A 127 9.99 -11.36 16.21
CA GLY A 127 11.03 -12.37 16.27
C GLY A 127 12.21 -12.06 15.36
N LYS A 128 12.11 -12.45 14.09
CA LYS A 128 13.19 -12.24 13.11
C LYS A 128 13.06 -10.88 12.45
N ARG A 129 14.12 -10.07 12.56
CA ARG A 129 14.19 -8.74 11.97
C ARG A 129 15.53 -8.52 11.27
N MET A 130 15.52 -7.85 10.14
CA MET A 130 16.75 -7.45 9.43
C MET A 130 17.37 -6.21 10.07
N LYS A 131 16.54 -5.28 10.52
CA LYS A 131 16.99 -4.02 11.13
C LYS A 131 17.31 -4.20 12.61
N SER A 132 18.42 -3.59 13.02
CA SER A 132 18.86 -3.55 14.43
C SER A 132 18.81 -2.14 15.02
N THR A 133 18.95 -1.12 14.17
CA THR A 133 19.03 0.29 14.59
C THR A 133 17.62 0.89 14.77
N PRO A 134 17.37 1.59 15.89
CA PRO A 134 16.11 2.30 16.08
C PRO A 134 15.93 3.43 15.04
N ILE A 135 14.69 3.63 14.62
CA ILE A 135 14.31 4.74 13.75
C ILE A 135 14.23 6.02 14.58
N ILE A 136 14.70 7.14 14.03
CA ILE A 136 14.72 8.44 14.68
C ILE A 136 13.81 9.40 13.92
N SER A 137 12.87 10.03 14.62
CA SER A 137 12.05 11.08 14.03
C SER A 137 12.89 12.33 13.77
N MET A 138 12.86 12.82 12.53
CA MET A 138 13.49 14.08 12.12
C MET A 138 12.54 15.28 12.27
N ARG A 139 11.29 15.04 12.68
CA ARG A 139 10.31 16.08 12.92
C ARG A 139 10.52 16.74 14.29
N LYS A 140 10.21 18.03 14.38
CA LYS A 140 10.33 18.82 15.63
C LYS A 140 9.19 18.55 16.62
N GLU A 141 8.04 18.12 16.09
CA GLU A 141 6.84 17.87 16.88
C GLU A 141 7.00 16.56 17.65
N ASN A 142 6.59 16.59 18.93
CA ASN A 142 6.60 15.38 19.75
C ASN A 142 5.49 14.41 19.34
N GLY A 143 4.34 14.92 18.92
CA GLY A 143 3.17 14.10 18.69
C GLY A 143 2.59 13.52 19.98
N TRP A 144 1.70 12.54 19.83
CA TRP A 144 1.04 11.93 20.97
C TRP A 144 0.68 10.47 20.73
N VAL A 145 0.81 9.63 21.77
CA VAL A 145 0.37 8.23 21.77
C VAL A 145 -0.45 7.96 23.01
N ARG A 146 -1.61 7.35 22.82
CA ARG A 146 -2.45 6.85 23.90
C ARG A 146 -2.87 5.42 23.63
N VAL A 147 -2.69 4.56 24.65
CA VAL A 147 -3.24 3.21 24.66
C VAL A 147 -4.33 3.14 25.71
N THR A 148 -5.55 2.84 25.27
CA THR A 148 -6.73 2.69 26.12
C THR A 148 -7.10 1.22 26.18
N ARG A 149 -7.02 0.63 27.37
CA ARG A 149 -7.42 -0.76 27.61
C ARG A 149 -8.88 -0.83 28.02
N HIS A 150 -9.60 -1.78 27.46
CA HIS A 150 -11.00 -2.04 27.75
C HIS A 150 -11.17 -3.47 28.31
N GLU A 151 -12.13 -3.67 29.17
CA GLU A 151 -12.49 -4.99 29.70
C GLU A 151 -13.32 -5.80 28.67
N SER A 152 -13.97 -5.11 27.76
CA SER A 152 -14.88 -5.70 26.76
C SER A 152 -14.34 -5.54 25.33
N LYS A 153 -14.68 -6.50 24.49
CA LYS A 153 -14.44 -6.41 23.02
C LYS A 153 -15.29 -5.34 22.31
N TYR A 154 -16.31 -4.81 22.97
CA TYR A 154 -17.20 -3.77 22.41
C TYR A 154 -16.58 -2.37 22.60
N MET A 155 -15.49 -2.12 21.89
CA MET A 155 -14.70 -0.89 22.00
C MET A 155 -15.13 0.23 21.04
N TYR A 156 -16.11 -0.01 20.17
CA TYR A 156 -16.51 0.95 19.14
C TYR A 156 -17.00 2.28 19.71
N GLN A 157 -17.88 2.25 20.72
CA GLN A 157 -18.42 3.47 21.32
C GLN A 157 -17.35 4.27 22.09
N PRO A 158 -16.50 3.67 22.94
CA PRO A 158 -15.38 4.36 23.55
C PRO A 158 -14.46 5.03 22.53
N LEU A 159 -14.11 4.32 21.45
CA LEU A 159 -13.25 4.85 20.39
C LEU A 159 -13.89 6.08 19.72
N VAL A 160 -15.17 6.01 19.33
CA VAL A 160 -15.85 7.14 18.68
C VAL A 160 -15.96 8.33 19.66
N LYS A 161 -16.24 8.11 20.94
CA LYS A 161 -16.22 9.18 21.95
C LYS A 161 -14.85 9.84 22.07
N GLU A 162 -13.78 9.06 22.04
CA GLU A 162 -12.43 9.59 22.08
C GLU A 162 -12.09 10.37 20.80
N LEU A 163 -12.49 9.86 19.63
CA LEU A 163 -12.32 10.54 18.36
C LEU A 163 -13.02 11.92 18.37
N VAL A 164 -14.27 11.98 18.83
CA VAL A 164 -15.01 13.25 18.95
C VAL A 164 -14.31 14.22 19.89
N ARG A 165 -13.82 13.72 21.02
CA ARG A 165 -13.15 14.53 22.05
C ARG A 165 -11.85 15.15 21.53
N TYR A 166 -11.09 14.41 20.74
CA TYR A 166 -9.77 14.82 20.25
C TYR A 166 -9.74 15.15 18.77
N ARG A 167 -10.91 15.44 18.17
CA ARG A 167 -11.02 15.80 16.75
C ARG A 167 -10.07 16.95 16.44
N GLY A 168 -9.16 16.69 15.47
CA GLY A 168 -8.18 17.65 14.96
C GLY A 168 -8.62 18.25 13.62
N ASN A 169 -7.78 19.14 13.11
CA ASN A 169 -7.98 19.75 11.79
C ASN A 169 -7.31 18.95 10.65
N GLY A 170 -6.62 17.86 10.97
CA GLY A 170 -5.92 17.01 10.02
C GLY A 170 -6.74 15.81 9.58
N THR A 171 -6.12 14.98 8.75
CA THR A 171 -6.70 13.72 8.27
C THR A 171 -6.77 12.71 9.42
N MET A 172 -7.96 12.14 9.65
CA MET A 172 -8.17 11.12 10.69
C MET A 172 -8.49 9.78 10.06
N CYS A 173 -7.91 8.71 10.60
CA CYS A 173 -8.20 7.35 10.17
C CYS A 173 -8.51 6.45 11.35
N VAL A 174 -9.57 5.63 11.21
CA VAL A 174 -9.84 4.52 12.12
C VAL A 174 -9.45 3.22 11.43
N LEU A 175 -8.50 2.51 12.03
CA LEU A 175 -7.99 1.22 11.54
C LEU A 175 -8.63 0.08 12.31
N THR A 176 -9.16 -0.88 11.56
CA THR A 176 -9.78 -2.11 12.08
C THR A 176 -9.01 -3.34 11.64
N GLN A 177 -9.30 -4.46 12.27
CA GLN A 177 -8.73 -5.74 11.85
C GLN A 177 -9.53 -6.40 10.73
N THR A 178 -10.86 -6.19 10.72
CA THR A 178 -11.78 -6.81 9.77
C THR A 178 -12.65 -5.79 9.05
N ASN A 179 -13.18 -6.20 7.89
CA ASN A 179 -14.16 -5.39 7.15
C ASN A 179 -15.47 -5.23 7.92
N GLU A 180 -15.89 -6.22 8.71
CA GLU A 180 -17.10 -6.16 9.54
C GLU A 180 -16.99 -5.05 10.58
N GLU A 181 -15.86 -4.99 11.28
CA GLU A 181 -15.59 -3.92 12.25
C GLU A 181 -15.64 -2.54 11.57
N ALA A 182 -15.09 -2.42 10.38
CA ALA A 182 -15.11 -1.17 9.62
C ALA A 182 -16.55 -0.73 9.29
N VAL A 183 -17.41 -1.66 8.87
CA VAL A 183 -18.83 -1.38 8.57
C VAL A 183 -19.59 -0.95 9.84
N ILE A 184 -19.35 -1.63 10.97
CA ILE A 184 -19.97 -1.27 12.26
C ILE A 184 -19.55 0.15 12.67
N LEU A 185 -18.26 0.48 12.53
CA LEU A 185 -17.75 1.82 12.82
C LEU A 185 -18.34 2.89 11.91
N MET A 186 -18.45 2.62 10.61
CA MET A 186 -19.10 3.54 9.66
C MET A 186 -20.53 3.87 10.08
N ALA A 187 -21.33 2.85 10.44
CA ALA A 187 -22.70 3.04 10.92
C ALA A 187 -22.76 3.87 12.21
N LEU A 188 -21.80 3.63 13.13
CA LEU A 188 -21.74 4.35 14.38
C LEU A 188 -21.31 5.81 14.17
N LEU A 189 -20.29 6.08 13.36
CA LEU A 189 -19.83 7.44 13.01
C LEU A 189 -20.98 8.25 12.38
N ARG A 190 -21.70 7.64 11.45
CA ARG A 190 -22.88 8.26 10.83
C ARG A 190 -23.96 8.61 11.87
N LYS A 191 -24.21 7.72 12.86
CA LYS A 191 -25.15 7.99 13.95
C LYS A 191 -24.72 9.19 14.82
N TRP A 192 -23.41 9.45 14.89
CA TRP A 192 -22.85 10.60 15.61
C TRP A 192 -22.73 11.86 14.72
N GLY A 193 -23.25 11.83 13.48
CA GLY A 193 -23.18 12.94 12.54
C GLY A 193 -21.78 13.23 12.00
N ILE A 194 -20.89 12.24 12.04
CA ILE A 194 -19.52 12.35 11.53
C ILE A 194 -19.49 11.82 10.11
N ASP A 195 -19.10 12.68 9.15
CA ASP A 195 -18.88 12.25 7.78
C ASP A 195 -17.67 11.33 7.70
N SER A 196 -17.87 10.15 7.15
CA SER A 196 -16.83 9.12 7.10
C SER A 196 -16.86 8.37 5.79
N LYS A 197 -15.66 8.02 5.32
CA LYS A 197 -15.47 7.24 4.09
C LYS A 197 -14.71 5.96 4.39
N LEU A 198 -15.18 4.85 3.83
CA LEU A 198 -14.53 3.55 3.91
C LEU A 198 -13.53 3.41 2.76
N ILE A 199 -12.28 3.07 3.07
CA ILE A 199 -11.36 2.57 2.05
C ILE A 199 -11.82 1.16 1.69
N GLN A 200 -12.42 1.04 0.52
CA GLN A 200 -12.82 -0.25 -0.03
C GLN A 200 -11.65 -0.83 -0.82
N SER A 201 -11.32 -2.10 -0.59
CA SER A 201 -10.50 -2.89 -1.48
C SER A 201 -11.42 -3.74 -2.33
N MET A 202 -11.16 -3.76 -3.59
CA MET A 202 -11.68 -4.78 -4.49
C MET A 202 -10.62 -5.88 -4.62
N ASP A 203 -10.40 -6.65 -3.54
CA ASP A 203 -9.39 -7.70 -3.52
C ASP A 203 -9.47 -8.59 -4.76
N GLY A 204 -8.41 -8.60 -5.56
CA GLY A 204 -8.34 -9.34 -6.82
C GLY A 204 -8.94 -8.62 -8.02
N PHE A 205 -9.53 -7.42 -7.86
CA PHE A 205 -10.03 -6.64 -8.97
C PHE A 205 -8.95 -5.66 -9.45
N LEU A 206 -8.50 -5.86 -10.65
CA LEU A 206 -7.50 -5.01 -11.28
C LEU A 206 -8.17 -3.74 -11.81
N PHE A 207 -7.67 -2.57 -11.42
CA PHE A 207 -8.23 -1.26 -11.78
C PHE A 207 -8.46 -1.10 -13.30
N TRP A 208 -7.51 -1.56 -14.11
CA TRP A 208 -7.62 -1.53 -15.57
C TRP A 208 -8.74 -2.42 -16.13
N ASN A 209 -9.30 -3.36 -15.33
CA ASN A 209 -10.45 -4.19 -15.72
C ASN A 209 -11.79 -3.49 -15.56
N MET A 210 -11.83 -2.32 -14.93
CA MET A 210 -13.05 -1.53 -14.87
C MET A 210 -13.56 -1.23 -16.28
N VAL A 211 -14.86 -1.37 -16.46
CA VAL A 211 -15.48 -1.18 -17.79
C VAL A 211 -15.19 0.19 -18.36
N GLU A 212 -15.24 1.22 -17.51
CA GLU A 212 -14.97 2.60 -17.85
C GLU A 212 -13.49 2.81 -18.25
N MET A 213 -12.55 2.23 -17.48
CA MET A 213 -11.13 2.32 -17.78
C MET A 213 -10.78 1.56 -19.06
N ARG A 214 -11.34 0.36 -19.23
CA ARG A 214 -11.19 -0.39 -20.49
C ARG A 214 -11.75 0.37 -21.70
N TYR A 215 -12.83 1.09 -21.53
CA TYR A 215 -13.39 1.92 -22.60
C TYR A 215 -12.42 3.07 -22.93
N PHE A 216 -11.90 3.74 -21.92
CA PHE A 216 -10.91 4.83 -22.09
C PHE A 216 -9.66 4.35 -22.82
N LEU A 217 -9.05 3.25 -22.35
CA LEU A 217 -7.86 2.66 -22.98
C LEU A 217 -8.13 2.24 -24.44
N ARG A 218 -9.25 1.57 -24.69
CA ARG A 218 -9.63 1.18 -26.06
C ARG A 218 -9.90 2.36 -26.97
N TYR A 219 -10.44 3.46 -26.44
CA TYR A 219 -10.68 4.66 -27.22
C TYR A 219 -9.38 5.26 -27.75
N ILE A 220 -8.35 5.30 -26.90
CA ILE A 220 -7.00 5.73 -27.26
C ILE A 220 -6.36 4.73 -28.23
N ASP A 221 -6.31 3.46 -27.89
CA ASP A 221 -5.62 2.43 -28.69
C ASP A 221 -6.11 2.34 -30.14
N LYS A 222 -7.41 2.52 -30.36
CA LYS A 222 -7.99 2.48 -31.69
C LYS A 222 -7.65 3.70 -32.58
N ARG A 223 -7.21 4.82 -31.98
CA ARG A 223 -7.06 6.10 -32.68
C ARG A 223 -5.64 6.64 -32.66
N VAL A 224 -4.84 6.24 -31.69
CA VAL A 224 -3.45 6.65 -31.60
C VAL A 224 -2.63 5.97 -32.70
N LYS A 225 -1.80 6.78 -33.40
CA LYS A 225 -0.94 6.31 -34.49
C LYS A 225 0.56 6.38 -34.14
N THR A 226 0.87 7.03 -33.04
CA THR A 226 2.23 7.26 -32.56
C THR A 226 2.31 6.91 -31.07
N PRO A 227 3.49 6.71 -30.48
CA PRO A 227 3.62 6.51 -29.03
C PRO A 227 3.09 7.69 -28.21
N LEU A 228 3.07 8.90 -28.79
CA LEU A 228 2.54 10.12 -28.18
C LEU A 228 1.02 10.19 -28.34
N ILE A 229 0.30 10.46 -27.26
CA ILE A 229 -1.15 10.72 -27.30
C ILE A 229 -1.34 12.23 -27.54
N PRO A 230 -1.94 12.63 -28.70
CA PRO A 230 -2.28 14.02 -28.93
C PRO A 230 -3.28 14.55 -27.89
N GLU A 231 -3.17 15.81 -27.49
CA GLU A 231 -4.05 16.43 -26.50
C GLU A 231 -5.53 16.35 -26.91
N GLU A 232 -5.82 16.60 -28.19
CA GLU A 232 -7.18 16.47 -28.73
C GLU A 232 -7.73 15.04 -28.56
N LEU A 233 -6.92 14.01 -28.83
CA LEU A 233 -7.33 12.62 -28.66
C LEU A 233 -7.58 12.29 -27.18
N TRP A 234 -6.77 12.83 -26.30
CA TRP A 234 -6.91 12.66 -24.84
C TRP A 234 -8.21 13.28 -24.34
N GLU A 235 -8.50 14.54 -24.68
CA GLU A 235 -9.74 15.22 -24.28
C GLU A 235 -10.98 14.53 -24.87
N ASN A 236 -10.90 14.08 -26.12
CA ASN A 236 -11.98 13.30 -26.73
C ASN A 236 -12.21 11.97 -26.01
N ALA A 237 -11.15 11.28 -25.54
CA ALA A 237 -11.28 10.05 -24.76
C ALA A 237 -11.95 10.32 -23.41
N LYS A 238 -11.59 11.42 -22.72
CA LYS A 238 -12.25 11.86 -21.48
C LYS A 238 -13.73 12.11 -21.72
N TYR A 239 -14.05 12.94 -22.70
CA TYR A 239 -15.45 13.27 -23.02
C TYR A 239 -16.28 12.03 -23.36
N ALA A 240 -15.77 11.16 -24.24
CA ALA A 240 -16.48 9.96 -24.67
C ALA A 240 -16.71 8.99 -23.49
N THR A 241 -15.70 8.80 -22.63
CA THR A 241 -15.82 7.90 -21.49
C THR A 241 -16.75 8.45 -20.43
N PHE A 242 -16.57 9.72 -20.07
CA PHE A 242 -17.36 10.35 -18.99
C PHE A 242 -18.83 10.52 -19.37
N SER A 243 -19.12 10.74 -20.64
CA SER A 243 -20.50 10.79 -21.14
C SER A 243 -21.15 9.41 -21.25
N ALA A 244 -20.39 8.38 -21.67
CA ALA A 244 -20.91 7.03 -21.80
C ALA A 244 -21.26 6.38 -20.45
N TYR A 245 -20.59 6.79 -19.39
CA TYR A 245 -20.70 6.20 -18.05
C TYR A 245 -21.10 7.20 -16.96
N ASP A 246 -21.84 8.25 -17.32
CA ASP A 246 -22.22 9.36 -16.44
C ASP A 246 -22.99 8.92 -15.17
N ARG A 247 -23.69 7.77 -15.24
CA ARG A 247 -24.44 7.18 -14.13
C ARG A 247 -23.65 6.14 -13.32
N SER A 248 -22.42 5.82 -13.75
CA SER A 248 -21.62 4.83 -13.04
C SER A 248 -20.95 5.45 -11.81
N GLN A 249 -21.13 4.81 -10.65
CA GLN A 249 -20.44 5.21 -9.42
C GLN A 249 -18.92 5.00 -9.53
N SER A 250 -18.50 4.00 -10.32
CA SER A 250 -17.09 3.66 -10.54
C SER A 250 -16.36 4.69 -11.41
N LEU A 251 -17.11 5.54 -12.15
CA LEU A 251 -16.52 6.56 -13.00
C LEU A 251 -15.66 7.57 -12.21
N ALA A 252 -16.00 7.78 -10.93
CA ALA A 252 -15.23 8.68 -10.07
C ALA A 252 -13.75 8.25 -9.93
N TYR A 253 -13.48 6.95 -9.86
CA TYR A 253 -12.12 6.41 -9.78
C TYR A 253 -11.34 6.66 -11.07
N VAL A 254 -12.00 6.49 -12.23
CA VAL A 254 -11.38 6.71 -13.55
C VAL A 254 -11.08 8.21 -13.75
N LYS A 255 -12.00 9.10 -13.38
CA LYS A 255 -11.76 10.54 -13.41
C LYS A 255 -10.53 10.89 -12.57
N ARG A 256 -10.45 10.39 -11.34
CA ARG A 256 -9.33 10.66 -10.44
C ARG A 256 -8.01 10.12 -10.97
N CYS A 257 -8.01 8.92 -11.56
CA CYS A 257 -6.84 8.36 -12.24
C CYS A 257 -6.33 9.27 -13.36
N VAL A 258 -7.23 9.69 -14.24
CA VAL A 258 -6.91 10.58 -15.37
C VAL A 258 -6.34 11.91 -14.88
N GLU A 259 -6.96 12.52 -13.88
CA GLU A 259 -6.51 13.79 -13.27
C GLU A 259 -5.09 13.67 -12.66
N LEU A 260 -4.83 12.59 -11.92
CA LEU A 260 -3.52 12.36 -11.30
C LEU A 260 -2.44 12.14 -12.35
N PHE A 261 -2.75 11.39 -13.41
CA PHE A 261 -1.82 11.21 -14.52
C PHE A 261 -1.51 12.54 -15.22
N GLU A 262 -2.51 13.38 -15.46
CA GLU A 262 -2.33 14.72 -16.06
C GLU A 262 -1.46 15.64 -15.20
N GLN A 263 -1.58 15.57 -13.87
CA GLN A 263 -0.79 16.40 -12.96
C GLN A 263 0.69 16.07 -13.00
N THR A 264 1.04 14.80 -13.23
CA THR A 264 2.41 14.31 -13.22
C THR A 264 3.04 14.22 -14.61
N ASN A 265 2.22 14.13 -15.68
CA ASN A 265 2.67 13.90 -17.04
C ASN A 265 2.16 14.98 -18.01
N LYS A 266 2.96 16.04 -18.21
CA LYS A 266 2.64 17.09 -19.20
C LYS A 266 2.58 16.55 -20.62
N THR A 267 3.48 15.64 -20.95
CA THR A 267 3.52 14.91 -22.23
C THR A 267 3.01 13.50 -21.99
N LYS A 268 1.98 13.09 -22.74
CA LYS A 268 1.29 11.82 -22.49
C LYS A 268 1.74 10.77 -23.50
N TYR A 269 2.43 9.74 -23.05
CA TYR A 269 2.78 8.56 -23.84
C TYR A 269 1.82 7.41 -23.55
N VAL A 270 1.51 6.62 -24.56
CA VAL A 270 0.62 5.44 -24.41
C VAL A 270 1.20 4.42 -23.42
N SER A 271 2.53 4.21 -23.49
CA SER A 271 3.24 3.33 -22.56
C SER A 271 3.08 3.78 -21.12
N ASP A 272 3.37 5.06 -20.86
CA ASP A 272 3.40 5.61 -19.52
C ASP A 272 2.00 5.61 -18.88
N PHE A 273 0.96 5.94 -19.67
CA PHE A 273 -0.41 5.87 -19.19
C PHE A 273 -0.85 4.43 -18.89
N LYS A 274 -0.51 3.49 -19.76
CA LYS A 274 -0.82 2.08 -19.52
C LYS A 274 -0.10 1.56 -18.30
N GLU A 275 1.19 1.84 -18.15
CA GLU A 275 1.98 1.45 -16.99
C GLU A 275 1.36 2.01 -15.70
N PHE A 276 1.07 3.32 -15.67
CA PHE A 276 0.39 3.96 -14.56
C PHE A 276 -0.93 3.28 -14.19
N VAL A 277 -1.78 2.97 -15.17
CA VAL A 277 -3.08 2.33 -14.94
C VAL A 277 -2.91 0.88 -14.46
N PHE A 278 -1.91 0.15 -14.98
CA PHE A 278 -1.67 -1.25 -14.62
C PHE A 278 -1.05 -1.40 -13.22
N GLU A 279 -0.23 -0.46 -12.81
CA GLU A 279 0.37 -0.44 -11.48
C GLU A 279 -0.60 0.09 -10.41
N SER A 280 -1.66 0.77 -10.82
CA SER A 280 -2.63 1.38 -9.92
C SER A 280 -3.66 0.37 -9.42
N SER A 281 -4.06 0.57 -8.18
CA SER A 281 -5.20 -0.10 -7.55
C SER A 281 -6.40 0.84 -7.45
N VAL A 282 -7.62 0.31 -7.26
CA VAL A 282 -8.82 1.14 -7.04
C VAL A 282 -8.66 2.04 -5.82
N GLU A 283 -7.94 1.56 -4.81
CA GLU A 283 -7.66 2.25 -3.57
C GLU A 283 -6.89 3.56 -3.77
N ASP A 284 -6.02 3.64 -4.78
CA ASP A 284 -5.21 4.82 -5.07
C ASP A 284 -6.08 6.00 -5.52
N PHE A 285 -7.25 5.70 -6.06
CA PHE A 285 -8.21 6.67 -6.58
C PHE A 285 -9.43 6.86 -5.69
N CYS A 286 -9.48 6.19 -4.51
CA CYS A 286 -10.48 6.49 -3.52
C CYS A 286 -10.32 7.94 -3.06
N ASP A 287 -11.26 8.78 -3.47
CA ASP A 287 -11.31 10.15 -2.96
C ASP A 287 -11.74 10.14 -1.50
N THR A 288 -10.77 10.36 -0.62
CA THR A 288 -10.99 10.54 0.82
C THR A 288 -11.08 12.02 1.18
N SER A 289 -10.97 12.94 0.19
CA SER A 289 -11.09 14.37 0.44
C SER A 289 -12.50 14.72 0.92
N GLY A 290 -12.56 15.65 1.86
CA GLY A 290 -13.83 16.14 2.44
C GLY A 290 -14.47 15.20 3.46
N ALA A 291 -13.99 13.99 3.71
CA ALA A 291 -14.45 13.19 4.84
C ALA A 291 -13.76 13.63 6.14
N ASP A 292 -14.53 13.72 7.22
CA ASP A 292 -14.00 13.99 8.54
C ASP A 292 -13.10 12.85 9.03
N VAL A 293 -13.48 11.62 8.70
CA VAL A 293 -12.83 10.39 9.15
C VAL A 293 -12.78 9.37 8.03
N VAL A 294 -11.62 8.78 7.84
CA VAL A 294 -11.43 7.62 6.98
C VAL A 294 -11.50 6.36 7.84
N VAL A 295 -12.23 5.35 7.39
CA VAL A 295 -12.26 4.03 8.02
C VAL A 295 -11.61 3.01 7.09
N SER A 296 -10.73 2.18 7.62
CA SER A 296 -9.97 1.20 6.81
C SER A 296 -9.60 -0.03 7.64
N THR A 297 -9.35 -1.15 7.00
CA THR A 297 -8.58 -2.20 7.64
C THR A 297 -7.09 -1.86 7.60
N ILE A 298 -6.31 -2.43 8.52
CA ILE A 298 -4.86 -2.20 8.57
C ILE A 298 -4.18 -2.57 7.24
N HIS A 299 -4.59 -3.68 6.61
CA HIS A 299 -4.05 -4.10 5.31
C HIS A 299 -4.24 -3.05 4.22
N LYS A 300 -5.44 -2.48 4.13
CA LYS A 300 -5.80 -1.50 3.10
C LYS A 300 -5.20 -0.11 3.35
N ALA A 301 -4.77 0.14 4.58
CA ALA A 301 -4.08 1.37 4.96
C ALA A 301 -2.56 1.32 4.70
N LYS A 302 -1.99 0.15 4.34
CA LYS A 302 -0.58 0.06 3.96
C LYS A 302 -0.30 1.01 2.79
N GLY A 303 0.84 1.70 2.79
CA GLY A 303 1.18 2.75 1.82
C GLY A 303 0.56 4.13 2.09
N ARG A 304 -0.48 4.22 2.92
CA ARG A 304 -1.12 5.50 3.28
C ARG A 304 -0.60 6.07 4.58
N GLU A 305 -0.92 7.34 4.84
CA GLU A 305 -0.55 8.03 6.07
C GLU A 305 -1.61 9.06 6.46
N PHE A 306 -1.81 9.25 7.76
CA PHE A 306 -2.84 10.13 8.31
C PHE A 306 -2.27 10.94 9.47
N ASP A 307 -2.82 12.13 9.71
CA ASP A 307 -2.37 12.94 10.83
C ASP A 307 -2.67 12.25 12.16
N ASP A 308 -3.87 11.70 12.29
CA ASP A 308 -4.32 10.99 13.48
C ASP A 308 -4.82 9.59 13.12
N VAL A 309 -4.32 8.60 13.84
CA VAL A 309 -4.73 7.21 13.65
C VAL A 309 -5.34 6.66 14.94
N TYR A 310 -6.53 6.09 14.81
CA TYR A 310 -7.24 5.35 15.85
C TYR A 310 -7.25 3.87 15.48
N MET A 311 -6.65 3.03 16.30
CA MET A 311 -6.62 1.58 16.06
C MET A 311 -7.62 0.88 16.96
N LEU A 312 -8.51 0.08 16.38
CA LEU A 312 -9.40 -0.82 17.08
C LEU A 312 -8.79 -2.22 17.06
N ILE A 313 -8.25 -2.66 18.19
CA ILE A 313 -7.52 -3.91 18.31
C ILE A 313 -8.23 -4.83 19.31
N ALA A 314 -9.11 -5.68 18.80
CA ALA A 314 -9.61 -6.81 19.58
C ALA A 314 -8.53 -7.88 19.63
N ASP A 315 -8.10 -8.22 20.85
CA ASP A 315 -7.02 -9.19 21.02
C ASP A 315 -7.50 -10.61 20.64
N HIS A 316 -6.65 -11.31 19.94
CA HIS A 316 -6.88 -12.70 19.56
C HIS A 316 -6.05 -13.63 20.45
N TYR A 317 -6.54 -14.87 20.62
CA TYR A 317 -5.87 -15.87 21.45
C TYR A 317 -4.51 -16.31 20.84
N VAL A 318 -4.34 -16.20 19.54
CA VAL A 318 -3.10 -16.55 18.85
C VAL A 318 -2.36 -15.27 18.46
N LYS A 319 -1.20 -15.07 19.08
CA LYS A 319 -0.27 -13.99 18.76
C LYS A 319 0.88 -14.58 17.97
N ASP A 320 0.92 -14.26 16.70
CA ASP A 320 2.03 -14.61 15.80
C ASP A 320 2.73 -13.34 15.29
N ASP A 321 3.89 -13.51 14.69
CA ASP A 321 4.67 -12.42 14.14
C ASP A 321 3.88 -11.64 13.06
N GLN A 322 3.02 -12.31 12.30
CA GLN A 322 2.21 -11.67 11.27
C GLN A 322 1.17 -10.71 11.86
N LEU A 323 0.52 -11.10 12.96
CA LEU A 323 -0.40 -10.23 13.68
C LEU A 323 0.34 -9.02 14.25
N MET A 324 1.52 -9.24 14.84
CA MET A 324 2.33 -8.14 15.40
C MET A 324 2.81 -7.19 14.30
N ARG A 325 3.24 -7.70 13.13
CA ARG A 325 3.61 -6.87 11.97
C ARG A 325 2.42 -6.04 11.47
N ARG A 326 1.21 -6.62 11.45
CA ARG A 326 0.00 -5.85 11.12
C ARG A 326 -0.21 -4.68 12.08
N TYR A 327 -0.05 -4.90 13.38
CA TYR A 327 -0.17 -3.81 14.35
C TYR A 327 0.91 -2.74 14.13
N TYR A 328 2.14 -3.15 13.86
CA TYR A 328 3.22 -2.25 13.53
C TYR A 328 2.90 -1.40 12.27
N VAL A 329 2.41 -2.02 11.21
CA VAL A 329 1.96 -1.29 10.01
C VAL A 329 0.90 -0.26 10.38
N GLY A 330 -0.12 -0.62 11.17
CA GLY A 330 -1.15 0.32 11.59
C GLY A 330 -0.60 1.52 12.36
N MET A 331 0.31 1.27 13.30
CA MET A 331 0.96 2.34 14.10
C MET A 331 1.76 3.31 13.24
N THR A 332 2.51 2.79 12.26
CA THR A 332 3.36 3.60 11.37
C THR A 332 2.58 4.43 10.35
N ARG A 333 1.26 4.33 10.32
CA ARG A 333 0.39 5.22 9.52
C ARG A 333 0.17 6.58 10.15
N ALA A 334 0.43 6.73 11.46
CA ALA A 334 0.23 7.97 12.20
C ALA A 334 1.37 8.97 11.96
N LYS A 335 1.02 10.19 11.53
CA LYS A 335 1.98 11.30 11.47
C LYS A 335 2.14 11.99 12.82
N ASN A 336 1.02 12.32 13.48
CA ASN A 336 1.03 13.16 14.67
C ASN A 336 0.53 12.45 15.90
N ARG A 337 -0.62 11.77 15.82
CA ARG A 337 -1.27 11.17 17.01
C ARG A 337 -1.69 9.74 16.73
N LEU A 338 -1.43 8.89 17.72
CA LEU A 338 -1.81 7.47 17.68
C LEU A 338 -2.65 7.14 18.91
N PHE A 339 -3.86 6.64 18.68
CA PHE A 339 -4.77 6.15 19.70
C PHE A 339 -5.00 4.65 19.48
N VAL A 340 -4.71 3.85 20.47
CA VAL A 340 -4.89 2.39 20.41
C VAL A 340 -5.95 2.00 21.43
N HIS A 341 -7.07 1.45 20.94
CA HIS A 341 -8.10 0.82 21.77
C HIS A 341 -7.93 -0.68 21.72
N THR A 342 -7.64 -1.30 22.84
CA THR A 342 -7.44 -2.75 22.93
C THR A 342 -8.13 -3.33 24.15
N ASN A 343 -8.55 -4.60 24.07
CA ASN A 343 -9.04 -5.37 25.20
C ASN A 343 -8.09 -6.47 25.65
N GLY A 344 -6.89 -6.50 25.07
CA GLY A 344 -5.87 -7.51 25.34
C GLY A 344 -4.58 -6.96 25.91
N ASP A 345 -3.55 -7.78 25.90
CA ASP A 345 -2.25 -7.51 26.50
C ASP A 345 -1.11 -7.26 25.49
N SER A 346 -1.42 -7.28 24.17
CA SER A 346 -0.44 -7.09 23.09
C SER A 346 0.39 -5.81 23.21
N PHE A 347 -0.14 -4.80 23.89
CA PHE A 347 0.51 -3.53 24.08
C PHE A 347 1.04 -3.29 25.52
N ASN A 348 0.89 -4.27 26.42
CA ASN A 348 1.27 -4.07 27.83
C ASN A 348 2.75 -3.75 28.01
N GLN A 349 3.64 -4.42 27.28
CA GLN A 349 5.09 -4.20 27.39
C GLN A 349 5.51 -2.81 26.87
N VAL A 350 4.72 -2.23 25.96
CA VAL A 350 5.01 -0.95 25.34
C VAL A 350 4.32 0.19 26.08
N SER A 351 3.11 -0.07 26.63
CA SER A 351 2.30 0.93 27.33
C SER A 351 2.72 1.17 28.76
N ALA A 352 3.47 0.26 29.40
CA ALA A 352 4.00 0.48 30.75
C ALA A 352 4.88 1.74 30.85
N ASP A 353 5.51 2.12 29.73
CA ASP A 353 6.29 3.35 29.61
C ASP A 353 5.58 4.44 28.77
N ALA A 354 4.41 4.18 28.23
CA ALA A 354 3.64 5.16 27.49
C ALA A 354 2.98 6.12 28.49
N VAL A 355 3.76 7.10 28.90
CA VAL A 355 3.25 8.20 29.71
C VAL A 355 2.19 8.93 28.89
N SER A 356 0.99 9.05 29.46
CA SER A 356 -0.04 9.99 28.99
C SER A 356 0.54 11.39 29.14
N TYR A 357 0.94 11.99 28.01
CA TYR A 357 1.28 13.41 27.97
C TYR A 357 0.14 14.20 27.36
#